data_1239c42f839f197e934a03b56d8393a3
#
_entry.id   1239c42f839f197e934a03b56d8393a3
#
_cell.length_a   1.000
_cell.length_b   1.000
_cell.length_c   1.000
_cell.angle_alpha   90.00
_cell.angle_beta   90.00
_cell.angle_gamma   90.00
#
_symmetry.space_group_name_H-M   'P 1'
#
loop_
_entity.id
_entity.type
_entity.pdbx_description
1 polymer ?
#
loop_
_entity_poly.entity_id
_entity_poly.type
_entity_poly.pdbx_seq_one_letter_code
_entity_poly.pdbx_strand_id
1 'polypeptide(L)'
;AALAPLNLPINYVFVSDHGMTTVDIDNTIGLPAAVDKNEFRVPWSDALLHLYAKDTSKVEATYQALKKDNRFTTYKLDETPAHWHYKKSDDRFNRLGDLILVPKTIHQVFNLGTRKPTPGKHGFDNKEVDMRASFMAWGPAFKKGLTIDGFENVHVYPLVAHILGLNYNEQAIDGKFKVLSPILKTK
;
A
#
# COMPACT_ATOMS: atom_id res chain seq x y z
N ALA A 1 -20.29 19.86 14.19
CA ALA A 1 -21.35 20.35 15.07
C ALA A 1 -20.96 20.22 16.56
N ALA A 2 -20.48 19.05 17.02
CA ALA A 2 -20.19 18.83 18.46
C ALA A 2 -19.10 19.74 19.07
N LEU A 3 -18.12 20.18 18.26
CA LEU A 3 -17.00 21.01 18.70
C LEU A 3 -17.26 22.52 18.56
N ALA A 4 -18.32 22.92 17.84
CA ALA A 4 -18.63 24.33 17.64
C ALA A 4 -18.83 25.14 18.92
N PRO A 5 -19.46 24.60 19.99
CA PRO A 5 -19.64 25.34 21.26
C PRO A 5 -18.33 25.66 21.96
N LEU A 6 -17.23 24.99 21.65
CA LEU A 6 -15.93 25.21 22.30
C LEU A 6 -15.23 26.50 21.84
N ASN A 7 -15.68 27.10 20.74
CA ASN A 7 -15.10 28.32 20.14
C ASN A 7 -13.56 28.26 19.97
N LEU A 8 -13.03 27.07 19.64
CA LEU A 8 -11.60 26.84 19.43
C LEU A 8 -11.24 26.92 17.97
N PRO A 9 -10.02 27.35 17.61
CA PRO A 9 -9.52 27.39 16.24
C PRO A 9 -9.09 25.96 15.77
N ILE A 10 -10.07 25.10 15.54
CA ILE A 10 -9.83 23.68 15.23
C ILE A 10 -9.56 23.49 13.73
N ASN A 11 -8.47 22.80 13.42
CA ASN A 11 -8.20 22.26 12.08
C ASN A 11 -8.69 20.81 12.02
N TYR A 12 -9.29 20.45 10.89
CA TYR A 12 -9.76 19.10 10.59
C TYR A 12 -9.00 18.54 9.41
N VAL A 13 -8.57 17.30 9.54
CA VAL A 13 -7.99 16.51 8.44
C VAL A 13 -8.71 15.18 8.41
N PHE A 14 -9.39 14.90 7.30
CA PHE A 14 -9.97 13.61 7.00
C PHE A 14 -9.06 12.92 5.97
N VAL A 15 -8.57 11.74 6.29
CA VAL A 15 -7.69 10.95 5.43
C VAL A 15 -8.02 9.48 5.61
N SER A 16 -8.15 8.74 4.50
CA SER A 16 -8.14 7.29 4.52
C SER A 16 -6.75 6.77 4.20
N ASP A 17 -6.44 5.57 4.67
CA ASP A 17 -5.16 4.91 4.41
C ASP A 17 -5.07 4.37 2.98
N HIS A 18 -6.17 3.88 2.41
CA HIS A 18 -6.28 3.36 1.05
C HIS A 18 -7.74 3.40 0.57
N GLY A 19 -7.97 3.04 -0.69
CA GLY A 19 -9.28 2.74 -1.26
C GLY A 19 -9.64 1.26 -1.11
N MET A 20 -10.59 0.78 -1.93
CA MET A 20 -11.07 -0.60 -1.89
C MET A 20 -11.73 -0.97 -3.21
N THR A 21 -11.50 -2.20 -3.67
CA THR A 21 -12.18 -2.75 -4.85
C THR A 21 -13.00 -3.99 -4.50
N THR A 22 -13.93 -4.36 -5.38
CA THR A 22 -14.70 -5.61 -5.28
C THR A 22 -13.96 -6.73 -6.01
N VAL A 23 -13.80 -7.87 -5.35
CA VAL A 23 -13.12 -9.05 -5.90
C VAL A 23 -14.08 -10.21 -6.13
N ASP A 24 -13.73 -11.08 -7.07
CA ASP A 24 -14.44 -12.35 -7.31
C ASP A 24 -14.07 -13.33 -6.20
N ILE A 25 -15.03 -13.59 -5.31
CA ILE A 25 -14.86 -14.49 -4.16
C ILE A 25 -15.05 -15.97 -4.52
N ASP A 26 -15.55 -16.26 -5.70
CA ASP A 26 -15.81 -17.62 -6.18
C ASP A 26 -14.65 -18.18 -7.02
N ASN A 27 -13.89 -17.30 -7.71
CA ASN A 27 -12.75 -17.66 -8.55
C ASN A 27 -11.43 -17.17 -7.96
N THR A 28 -11.08 -17.66 -6.77
CA THR A 28 -9.83 -17.30 -6.08
C THR A 28 -8.66 -18.15 -6.54
N ILE A 29 -7.46 -17.62 -6.39
CA ILE A 29 -6.20 -18.33 -6.68
C ILE A 29 -5.75 -19.05 -5.41
N GLY A 30 -5.75 -20.38 -5.41
CA GLY A 30 -5.13 -21.17 -4.34
C GLY A 30 -3.60 -21.06 -4.36
N LEU A 31 -2.94 -21.64 -3.36
CA LEU A 31 -1.48 -21.74 -3.35
C LEU A 31 -1.00 -22.45 -4.62
N PRO A 32 -0.14 -21.83 -5.43
CA PRO A 32 0.36 -22.47 -6.66
C PRO A 32 1.13 -23.76 -6.33
N ALA A 33 0.92 -24.81 -7.14
CA ALA A 33 1.54 -26.13 -6.92
C ALA A 33 3.07 -26.11 -6.92
N ALA A 34 3.67 -25.08 -7.56
CA ALA A 34 5.13 -24.89 -7.58
C ALA A 34 5.69 -24.37 -6.24
N VAL A 35 4.84 -24.00 -5.28
CA VAL A 35 5.27 -23.50 -3.96
C VAL A 35 5.22 -24.63 -2.93
N ASP A 36 6.39 -25.17 -2.59
CA ASP A 36 6.49 -26.13 -1.48
C ASP A 36 6.57 -25.38 -0.13
N LYS A 37 5.63 -25.61 0.76
CA LYS A 37 5.61 -25.05 2.13
C LYS A 37 6.78 -25.54 3.00
N ASN A 38 7.42 -26.65 2.64
CA ASN A 38 8.64 -27.09 3.32
C ASN A 38 9.86 -26.21 2.92
N GLU A 39 9.85 -25.65 1.72
CA GLU A 39 10.93 -24.80 1.19
C GLU A 39 10.64 -23.30 1.39
N PHE A 40 9.36 -22.90 1.42
CA PHE A 40 8.94 -21.50 1.56
C PHE A 40 8.00 -21.29 2.73
N ARG A 41 8.22 -20.20 3.47
CA ARG A 41 7.22 -19.62 4.34
C ARG A 41 6.33 -18.70 3.52
N VAL A 42 5.02 -18.90 3.60
CA VAL A 42 4.01 -18.10 2.88
C VAL A 42 3.06 -17.53 3.92
N PRO A 43 3.27 -16.28 4.37
CA PRO A 43 2.31 -15.60 5.25
C PRO A 43 0.96 -15.48 4.55
N TRP A 44 -0.10 -15.45 5.35
CA TRP A 44 -1.43 -15.24 4.81
C TRP A 44 -1.54 -13.83 4.21
N SER A 45 -2.02 -13.77 2.98
CA SER A 45 -2.33 -12.54 2.26
C SER A 45 -3.29 -12.86 1.12
N ASP A 46 -3.93 -11.86 0.53
CA ASP A 46 -4.91 -12.06 -0.54
C ASP A 46 -4.67 -11.20 -1.78
N ALA A 47 -4.34 -9.94 -1.66
CA ALA A 47 -4.07 -9.07 -2.81
C ALA A 47 -2.73 -9.40 -3.50
N LEU A 48 -1.77 -9.94 -2.76
CA LEU A 48 -0.49 -10.44 -3.26
C LEU A 48 0.08 -11.46 -2.28
N LEU A 49 0.98 -12.34 -2.74
CA LEU A 49 1.69 -13.29 -1.86
C LEU A 49 3.16 -12.96 -1.81
N HIS A 50 3.71 -12.95 -0.60
CA HIS A 50 5.14 -12.95 -0.35
C HIS A 50 5.63 -14.37 -0.06
N LEU A 51 6.65 -14.80 -0.77
CA LEU A 51 7.32 -16.09 -0.54
C LEU A 51 8.69 -15.84 0.06
N TYR A 52 8.93 -16.43 1.23
CA TYR A 52 10.21 -16.36 1.94
C TYR A 52 10.88 -17.72 1.85
N ALA A 53 11.97 -17.80 1.10
CA ALA A 53 12.73 -19.05 0.98
C ALA A 53 13.43 -19.40 2.30
N LYS A 54 13.33 -20.65 2.70
CA LYS A 54 14.13 -21.20 3.81
C LYS A 54 15.54 -21.56 3.32
N ASP A 55 15.66 -21.87 2.03
CA ASP A 55 16.91 -22.06 1.30
C ASP A 55 16.85 -21.26 0.01
N THR A 56 17.69 -20.24 -0.12
CA THR A 56 17.71 -19.35 -1.29
C THR A 56 18.09 -20.05 -2.59
N SER A 57 18.74 -21.22 -2.54
CA SER A 57 19.04 -22.03 -3.73
C SER A 57 17.78 -22.48 -4.48
N LYS A 58 16.62 -22.50 -3.81
CA LYS A 58 15.32 -22.90 -4.37
C LYS A 58 14.60 -21.79 -5.11
N VAL A 59 14.97 -20.52 -4.88
CA VAL A 59 14.28 -19.34 -5.41
C VAL A 59 14.20 -19.36 -6.93
N GLU A 60 15.31 -19.59 -7.61
CA GLU A 60 15.35 -19.53 -9.08
C GLU A 60 14.48 -20.60 -9.74
N ALA A 61 14.57 -21.84 -9.30
CA ALA A 61 13.78 -22.93 -9.86
C ALA A 61 12.26 -22.68 -9.64
N THR A 62 11.88 -22.25 -8.45
CA THR A 62 10.49 -21.93 -8.12
C THR A 62 9.99 -20.72 -8.92
N TYR A 63 10.79 -19.67 -9.05
CA TYR A 63 10.48 -18.51 -9.89
C TYR A 63 10.18 -18.92 -11.34
N GLN A 64 11.03 -19.73 -11.96
CA GLN A 64 10.82 -20.19 -13.33
C GLN A 64 9.57 -21.08 -13.49
N ALA A 65 9.24 -21.87 -12.48
CA ALA A 65 8.02 -22.68 -12.47
C ALA A 65 6.77 -21.78 -12.35
N LEU A 66 6.79 -20.79 -11.46
CA LEU A 66 5.68 -19.87 -11.20
C LEU A 66 5.38 -18.95 -12.39
N LYS A 67 6.40 -18.55 -13.16
CA LYS A 67 6.21 -17.73 -14.38
C LYS A 67 5.36 -18.39 -15.46
N LYS A 68 5.20 -19.70 -15.42
CA LYS A 68 4.35 -20.45 -16.36
C LYS A 68 2.86 -20.33 -16.03
N ASP A 69 2.51 -19.89 -14.83
CA ASP A 69 1.11 -19.68 -14.42
C ASP A 69 0.64 -18.29 -14.87
N ASN A 70 -0.39 -18.25 -15.71
CA ASN A 70 -0.91 -17.02 -16.30
C ASN A 70 -1.90 -16.26 -15.42
N ARG A 71 -2.29 -16.80 -14.25
CA ARG A 71 -3.24 -16.17 -13.34
C ARG A 71 -2.65 -15.00 -12.57
N PHE A 72 -1.33 -14.96 -12.41
CA PHE A 72 -0.60 -13.93 -11.68
C PHE A 72 0.73 -13.59 -12.36
N THR A 73 1.34 -12.49 -11.93
CA THR A 73 2.72 -12.14 -12.27
C THR A 73 3.60 -12.51 -11.08
N THR A 74 4.74 -13.14 -11.37
CA THR A 74 5.76 -13.44 -10.35
C THR A 74 6.92 -12.48 -10.53
N TYR A 75 7.35 -11.85 -9.43
CA TYR A 75 8.49 -10.94 -9.37
C TYR A 75 9.54 -11.46 -8.40
N LYS A 76 10.82 -11.34 -8.75
CA LYS A 76 11.89 -11.14 -7.77
C LYS A 76 11.83 -9.70 -7.27
N LEU A 77 12.37 -9.39 -6.09
CA LEU A 77 12.26 -8.02 -5.54
C LEU A 77 12.79 -6.95 -6.49
N ASP A 78 13.94 -7.20 -7.13
CA ASP A 78 14.55 -6.20 -8.03
C ASP A 78 13.81 -6.04 -9.37
N GLU A 79 12.86 -6.92 -9.67
CA GLU A 79 11.98 -6.88 -10.85
C GLU A 79 10.65 -6.17 -10.58
N THR A 80 10.35 -5.83 -9.32
CA THR A 80 9.10 -5.14 -8.96
C THR A 80 9.03 -3.74 -9.57
N PRO A 81 7.82 -3.24 -9.89
CA PRO A 81 7.64 -1.87 -10.37
C PRO A 81 8.30 -0.86 -9.43
N ALA A 82 9.07 0.08 -9.98
CA ALA A 82 9.84 1.05 -9.18
C ALA A 82 8.98 1.88 -8.21
N HIS A 83 7.73 2.18 -8.58
CA HIS A 83 6.81 2.97 -7.76
C HIS A 83 6.27 2.21 -6.52
N TRP A 84 6.52 0.91 -6.40
CA TRP A 84 6.19 0.16 -5.18
C TRP A 84 7.23 0.35 -4.08
N HIS A 85 8.44 0.74 -4.44
CA HIS A 85 9.59 0.79 -3.51
C HIS A 85 9.84 -0.57 -2.83
N TYR A 86 9.71 -1.66 -3.59
CA TYR A 86 9.83 -3.05 -3.10
C TYR A 86 11.13 -3.72 -3.53
N LYS A 87 12.06 -2.98 -4.13
CA LYS A 87 13.37 -3.53 -4.47
C LYS A 87 14.13 -3.92 -3.21
N LYS A 88 15.06 -4.83 -3.33
CA LYS A 88 15.91 -5.25 -2.20
C LYS A 88 16.66 -4.08 -1.57
N SER A 89 17.06 -3.08 -2.37
CA SER A 89 17.66 -1.82 -1.89
C SER A 89 16.72 -0.98 -1.02
N ASP A 90 15.41 -1.10 -1.23
CA ASP A 90 14.38 -0.33 -0.53
C ASP A 90 13.90 -1.08 0.73
N ASP A 91 14.11 -2.39 0.78
CA ASP A 91 13.71 -3.25 1.91
C ASP A 91 14.73 -3.23 3.05
N ARG A 92 14.77 -2.11 3.75
CA ARG A 92 15.69 -1.85 4.88
C ARG A 92 15.73 -2.96 5.94
N PHE A 93 14.65 -3.71 6.11
CA PHE A 93 14.49 -4.68 7.19
C PHE A 93 14.27 -6.12 6.70
N ASN A 94 14.49 -6.38 5.41
CA ASN A 94 14.31 -7.69 4.78
C ASN A 94 12.92 -8.30 5.07
N ARG A 95 11.86 -7.54 4.82
CA ARG A 95 10.47 -7.92 5.15
C ARG A 95 9.65 -8.39 3.95
N LEU A 96 10.15 -8.22 2.73
CA LEU A 96 9.37 -8.47 1.51
C LEU A 96 9.50 -9.90 0.97
N GLY A 97 10.41 -10.71 1.53
CA GLY A 97 10.64 -12.07 1.05
C GLY A 97 11.54 -12.13 -0.20
N ASP A 98 11.48 -13.24 -0.91
CA ASP A 98 12.33 -13.49 -2.09
C ASP A 98 11.55 -13.39 -3.40
N LEU A 99 10.27 -13.79 -3.38
CA LEU A 99 9.36 -13.71 -4.52
C LEU A 99 8.04 -13.06 -4.10
N ILE A 100 7.46 -12.30 -5.02
CA ILE A 100 6.14 -11.69 -4.86
C ILE A 100 5.27 -12.14 -6.03
N LEU A 101 4.08 -12.67 -5.72
CA LEU A 101 3.06 -13.05 -6.70
C LEU A 101 1.92 -12.04 -6.63
N VAL A 102 1.50 -11.53 -7.78
CA VAL A 102 0.45 -10.51 -7.90
C VAL A 102 -0.58 -10.97 -8.91
N PRO A 103 -1.87 -11.07 -8.56
CA PRO A 103 -2.93 -11.43 -9.51
C PRO A 103 -2.90 -10.52 -10.76
N LYS A 104 -3.30 -11.04 -11.90
CA LYS A 104 -3.33 -10.27 -13.17
C LYS A 104 -4.37 -9.15 -13.18
N THR A 105 -5.35 -9.21 -12.30
CA THR A 105 -6.39 -8.19 -12.17
C THR A 105 -6.66 -7.88 -10.70
N ILE A 106 -7.07 -6.64 -10.41
CA ILE A 106 -7.46 -6.21 -9.06
C ILE A 106 -8.78 -6.83 -8.58
N HIS A 107 -9.47 -7.57 -9.45
CA HIS A 107 -10.70 -8.29 -9.10
C HIS A 107 -10.44 -9.75 -8.71
N GLN A 108 -9.19 -10.18 -8.68
CA GLN A 108 -8.81 -11.53 -8.32
C GLN A 108 -7.88 -11.52 -7.09
N VAL A 109 -8.02 -12.51 -6.21
CA VAL A 109 -7.25 -12.62 -4.97
C VAL A 109 -6.73 -14.04 -4.78
N PHE A 110 -5.67 -14.15 -3.99
CA PHE A 110 -5.24 -15.42 -3.43
C PHE A 110 -6.13 -15.80 -2.26
N ASN A 111 -6.44 -17.10 -2.14
CA ASN A 111 -7.11 -17.66 -0.98
C ASN A 111 -6.39 -18.95 -0.56
N LEU A 112 -5.60 -18.86 0.48
CA LEU A 112 -4.83 -19.99 1.03
C LEU A 112 -5.62 -20.78 2.09
N GLY A 113 -6.82 -20.33 2.42
CA GLY A 113 -7.69 -20.92 3.42
C GLY A 113 -8.88 -21.67 2.80
N THR A 114 -9.75 -22.16 3.66
CA THR A 114 -10.99 -22.88 3.29
C THR A 114 -12.22 -21.97 3.29
N ARG A 115 -12.14 -20.78 3.89
CA ARG A 115 -13.24 -19.80 3.92
C ARG A 115 -13.16 -18.89 2.71
N LYS A 116 -14.32 -18.55 2.15
CA LYS A 116 -14.40 -17.51 1.12
C LYS A 116 -13.91 -16.18 1.68
N PRO A 117 -13.14 -15.41 0.91
CA PRO A 117 -12.74 -14.06 1.30
C PRO A 117 -13.95 -13.12 1.34
N THR A 118 -13.81 -11.97 2.00
CA THR A 118 -14.77 -10.87 1.89
C THR A 118 -14.70 -10.24 0.49
N PRO A 119 -15.81 -9.75 -0.06
CA PRO A 119 -15.84 -9.18 -1.41
C PRO A 119 -15.06 -7.86 -1.54
N GLY A 120 -14.91 -7.08 -0.48
CA GLY A 120 -14.11 -5.86 -0.48
C GLY A 120 -12.65 -6.15 -0.15
N LYS A 121 -11.72 -5.73 -1.01
CA LYS A 121 -10.27 -5.92 -0.84
C LYS A 121 -9.47 -4.69 -1.23
N HIS A 122 -8.28 -4.60 -0.67
CA HIS A 122 -7.29 -3.55 -0.92
C HIS A 122 -5.87 -4.15 -0.90
N GLY A 123 -4.84 -3.33 -1.09
CA GLY A 123 -3.45 -3.80 -1.11
C GLY A 123 -2.96 -4.20 -2.50
N PHE A 124 -3.67 -3.82 -3.56
CA PHE A 124 -3.25 -3.92 -4.95
C PHE A 124 -2.30 -2.77 -5.32
N ASP A 125 -1.89 -2.70 -6.58
CA ASP A 125 -1.02 -1.63 -7.07
C ASP A 125 -1.60 -0.25 -6.72
N ASN A 126 -0.78 0.62 -6.14
CA ASN A 126 -1.19 1.97 -5.73
C ASN A 126 -1.53 2.92 -6.91
N LYS A 127 -1.26 2.51 -8.15
CA LYS A 127 -1.72 3.21 -9.36
C LYS A 127 -3.16 2.89 -9.73
N GLU A 128 -3.72 1.81 -9.21
CA GLU A 128 -5.11 1.48 -9.44
C GLU A 128 -6.03 2.54 -8.82
N VAL A 129 -7.05 2.95 -9.60
CA VAL A 129 -7.95 4.03 -9.17
C VAL A 129 -8.68 3.65 -7.90
N ASP A 130 -9.11 2.39 -7.79
CA ASP A 130 -9.84 1.87 -6.64
C ASP A 130 -9.00 1.85 -5.34
N MET A 131 -7.67 1.91 -5.47
CA MET A 131 -6.76 1.97 -4.32
C MET A 131 -6.50 3.39 -3.81
N ARG A 132 -7.03 4.41 -4.49
CA ARG A 132 -6.83 5.80 -4.08
C ARG A 132 -7.56 6.10 -2.77
N ALA A 133 -6.84 6.73 -1.86
CA ALA A 133 -7.34 7.22 -0.59
C ALA A 133 -8.08 8.56 -0.75
N SER A 134 -8.95 8.87 0.20
CA SER A 134 -9.61 10.16 0.29
C SER A 134 -8.82 11.11 1.19
N PHE A 135 -8.72 12.38 0.80
CA PHE A 135 -8.14 13.43 1.62
C PHE A 135 -9.03 14.69 1.57
N MET A 136 -9.38 15.21 2.74
CA MET A 136 -10.06 16.50 2.90
C MET A 136 -9.48 17.22 4.12
N ALA A 137 -9.29 18.53 4.00
CA ALA A 137 -8.79 19.33 5.11
C ALA A 137 -9.47 20.71 5.14
N TRP A 138 -9.82 21.17 6.35
CA TRP A 138 -10.43 22.48 6.54
C TRP A 138 -10.14 23.02 7.94
N GLY A 139 -10.33 24.32 8.10
CA GLY A 139 -10.08 25.02 9.37
C GLY A 139 -9.22 26.26 9.19
N PRO A 140 -8.79 26.89 10.29
CA PRO A 140 -8.05 28.16 10.27
C PRO A 140 -6.76 28.11 9.47
N ALA A 141 -6.03 26.99 9.48
CA ALA A 141 -4.75 26.85 8.79
C ALA A 141 -4.88 26.68 7.26
N PHE A 142 -6.04 26.25 6.77
CA PHE A 142 -6.22 25.86 5.38
C PHE A 142 -6.83 26.97 4.52
N LYS A 143 -6.41 27.04 3.25
CA LYS A 143 -7.08 27.83 2.21
C LYS A 143 -8.45 27.22 1.92
N LYS A 144 -9.41 28.04 1.50
CA LYS A 144 -10.78 27.59 1.19
C LYS A 144 -10.94 27.34 -0.33
N GLY A 145 -11.80 26.38 -0.67
CA GLY A 145 -12.24 26.16 -2.05
C GLY A 145 -11.15 25.63 -2.98
N LEU A 146 -10.13 24.95 -2.44
CA LEU A 146 -9.08 24.33 -3.25
C LEU A 146 -9.44 22.88 -3.58
N THR A 147 -9.19 22.51 -4.83
CA THR A 147 -9.03 21.13 -5.27
C THR A 147 -7.57 20.98 -5.69
N ILE A 148 -6.93 19.90 -5.28
CA ILE A 148 -5.54 19.60 -5.58
C ILE A 148 -5.43 18.25 -6.28
N ASP A 149 -4.35 18.04 -7.02
CA ASP A 149 -4.04 16.77 -7.64
C ASP A 149 -3.80 15.68 -6.59
N GLY A 150 -3.90 14.41 -7.03
CA GLY A 150 -3.57 13.26 -6.18
C GLY A 150 -2.11 13.31 -5.74
N PHE A 151 -1.85 12.90 -4.52
CA PHE A 151 -0.52 12.88 -3.91
C PHE A 151 -0.32 11.60 -3.10
N GLU A 152 0.92 11.28 -2.78
CA GLU A 152 1.25 10.12 -1.96
C GLU A 152 0.92 10.38 -0.47
N ASN A 153 0.26 9.42 0.16
CA ASN A 153 -0.27 9.55 1.54
C ASN A 153 0.83 9.84 2.59
N VAL A 154 2.07 9.48 2.30
CA VAL A 154 3.23 9.78 3.16
C VAL A 154 3.43 11.28 3.42
N HIS A 155 2.91 12.16 2.54
CA HIS A 155 3.01 13.62 2.68
C HIS A 155 2.09 14.21 3.74
N VAL A 156 1.10 13.45 4.24
CA VAL A 156 0.17 13.92 5.29
C VAL A 156 0.87 14.09 6.63
N TYR A 157 1.80 13.18 6.98
CA TYR A 157 2.53 13.26 8.24
C TYR A 157 3.28 14.60 8.41
N PRO A 158 4.16 15.03 7.49
CA PRO A 158 4.86 16.31 7.64
C PRO A 158 3.91 17.52 7.60
N LEU A 159 2.77 17.46 6.88
CA LEU A 159 1.76 18.51 6.93
C LEU A 159 1.18 18.67 8.34
N VAL A 160 0.75 17.57 8.95
CA VAL A 160 0.16 17.59 10.30
C VAL A 160 1.19 18.01 11.34
N ALA A 161 2.42 17.47 11.25
CA ALA A 161 3.51 17.88 12.14
C ALA A 161 3.80 19.38 12.07
N HIS A 162 3.80 19.96 10.88
CA HIS A 162 3.98 21.41 10.70
C HIS A 162 2.85 22.22 11.34
N ILE A 163 1.59 21.82 11.14
CA ILE A 163 0.43 22.53 11.74
C ILE A 163 0.49 22.50 13.27
N LEU A 164 0.97 21.40 13.84
CA LEU A 164 1.11 21.21 15.29
C LEU A 164 2.40 21.79 15.86
N GLY A 165 3.30 22.32 15.03
CA GLY A 165 4.60 22.84 15.47
C GLY A 165 5.55 21.74 15.99
N LEU A 166 5.40 20.50 15.52
CA LEU A 166 6.23 19.38 15.94
C LEU A 166 7.53 19.33 15.11
N ASN A 167 8.63 19.07 15.78
CA ASN A 167 9.91 18.79 15.11
C ASN A 167 9.93 17.34 14.60
N TYR A 168 10.44 17.16 13.40
CA TYR A 168 10.69 15.84 12.81
C TYR A 168 11.93 15.88 11.91
N ASN A 169 12.54 14.73 11.71
CA ASN A 169 13.69 14.61 10.81
C ASN A 169 13.22 14.29 9.39
N GLU A 170 13.28 15.29 8.48
CA GLU A 170 12.88 15.11 7.07
C GLU A 170 13.70 14.04 6.33
N GLN A 171 14.92 13.74 6.79
CA GLN A 171 15.76 12.71 6.18
C GLN A 171 15.37 11.29 6.61
N ALA A 172 14.62 11.15 7.71
CA ALA A 172 14.18 9.87 8.23
C ALA A 172 12.81 9.43 7.71
N ILE A 173 12.13 10.25 6.90
CA ILE A 173 10.80 10.01 6.36
C ILE A 173 10.74 10.22 4.85
N ASP A 174 9.86 9.50 4.17
CA ASP A 174 9.65 9.64 2.72
C ASP A 174 8.77 10.85 2.37
N GLY A 175 7.88 11.24 3.28
CA GLY A 175 6.98 12.38 3.13
C GLY A 175 7.73 13.72 3.04
N LYS A 176 7.24 14.62 2.17
CA LYS A 176 7.80 15.97 1.98
C LYS A 176 6.74 17.03 2.24
N PHE A 177 7.00 17.93 3.20
CA PHE A 177 6.09 19.02 3.55
C PHE A 177 5.74 19.91 2.35
N LYS A 178 6.71 20.19 1.47
CA LYS A 178 6.55 21.05 0.29
C LYS A 178 5.42 20.62 -0.65
N VAL A 179 5.03 19.34 -0.65
CA VAL A 179 3.97 18.82 -1.53
C VAL A 179 2.61 19.36 -1.11
N LEU A 180 2.33 19.41 0.18
CA LEU A 180 1.04 19.85 0.72
C LEU A 180 1.08 21.26 1.33
N SER A 181 2.26 21.87 1.52
CA SER A 181 2.34 23.25 2.02
C SER A 181 1.52 24.29 1.23
N PRO A 182 1.31 24.14 -0.10
CA PRO A 182 0.50 25.11 -0.87
C PRO A 182 -0.97 25.20 -0.44
N ILE A 183 -1.53 24.20 0.26
CA ILE A 183 -2.91 24.26 0.75
C ILE A 183 -3.06 25.08 2.04
N LEU A 184 -1.95 25.43 2.69
CA LEU A 184 -1.97 26.25 3.89
C LEU A 184 -2.06 27.74 3.56
N LYS A 185 -2.69 28.49 4.45
CA LYS A 185 -2.61 29.96 4.41
C LYS A 185 -1.20 30.40 4.73
N THR A 186 -0.73 31.41 4.05
CA THR A 186 0.47 32.17 4.50
C THR A 186 0.18 32.81 5.86
N LYS A 187 1.09 32.66 6.79
CA LYS A 187 1.06 33.39 8.06
C LYS A 187 1.23 34.88 7.83
#